data_57126cb92796a490ad2060c287c1f4de
#
_entry.id   57126cb92796a490ad2060c287c1f4de
#
_cell.length_a   1.000
_cell.length_b   1.000
_cell.length_c   1.000
_cell.angle_alpha   90.00
_cell.angle_beta   90.00
_cell.angle_gamma   90.00
#
_symmetry.space_group_name_H-M   'P 1'
#
loop_
_entity.id
_entity.type
_entity.pdbx_description
1 polymer ?
#
loop_
_entity_poly.entity_id
_entity_poly.type
_entity_poly.pdbx_seq_one_letter_code
_entity_poly.pdbx_strand_id
1 'polypeptide(L)'
;MCIYFKVGNDNGNSEHDIIINDKLIAQPNVYSKVRRLPNLDEVNKEYVLEHIEENLIVTCEDPSGIYYIGNYALSSGQKIRNVEVGIDNNKIESEVIVINTLAQIAGQAVKEYYLKNKSFGDLIKVKVDMATALPISSYSNKNAKVFSDKFTNKKHLITVHIGNEIARVEIEFEFVMVIPEGVTSSFLFTQMDDILKKYNLNKEFFQESKVLHVAIGEGTVEYPITQGIEFNPNFIKGSNNGIGHAIDLSLDEFKETKGLIKFSRQDYSEVLKNKKHKYNELAEDIIEQYIEEQAEEIFHNATKEIQKANNDIDIVCIYGGGSILMRESLEEKFKKFCDRADIKLLYFNKEDCVTLEALGLNVLVNSKLFKALKKNNMEEK
;
A
#
# COMPACT_ATOMS: atom_id res chain seq x y z
N MET A 1 -20.43 8.39 -21.95
CA MET A 1 -20.51 8.72 -20.51
C MET A 1 -19.11 8.68 -19.97
N CYS A 2 -18.67 9.66 -19.17
CA CYS A 2 -17.37 9.64 -18.53
C CYS A 2 -17.56 9.34 -17.03
N ILE A 3 -16.86 8.35 -16.52
CA ILE A 3 -16.85 8.00 -15.10
C ILE A 3 -15.79 8.88 -14.43
N TYR A 4 -16.03 9.30 -13.20
CA TYR A 4 -15.07 10.07 -12.42
C TYR A 4 -14.75 9.33 -11.12
N PHE A 5 -13.45 9.12 -10.89
CA PHE A 5 -12.96 8.44 -9.70
C PHE A 5 -12.08 9.34 -8.84
N LYS A 6 -12.29 9.26 -7.54
CA LYS A 6 -11.35 9.70 -6.52
C LYS A 6 -10.65 8.48 -5.94
N VAL A 7 -9.33 8.52 -5.95
CA VAL A 7 -8.50 7.36 -5.66
C VAL A 7 -7.49 7.68 -4.56
N GLY A 8 -7.57 6.97 -3.45
CA GLY A 8 -6.51 6.85 -2.46
C GLY A 8 -5.70 5.59 -2.77
N ASN A 9 -4.42 5.73 -3.11
CA ASN A 9 -3.63 4.67 -3.69
C ASN A 9 -2.38 4.39 -2.87
N ASP A 10 -2.44 3.40 -1.99
CA ASP A 10 -1.29 2.90 -1.24
C ASP A 10 -0.70 1.67 -1.94
N ASN A 11 0.46 1.87 -2.54
CA ASN A 11 1.23 0.82 -3.20
C ASN A 11 2.35 0.32 -2.28
N GLY A 12 2.03 -0.55 -1.34
CA GLY A 12 3.01 -1.26 -0.53
C GLY A 12 3.89 -2.20 -1.36
N ASN A 13 4.98 -2.71 -0.78
CA ASN A 13 5.87 -3.63 -1.51
C ASN A 13 5.21 -5.00 -1.76
N SER A 14 4.42 -5.50 -0.82
CA SER A 14 3.71 -6.77 -0.94
C SER A 14 2.21 -6.62 -1.20
N GLU A 15 1.61 -5.55 -0.75
CA GLU A 15 0.17 -5.33 -0.79
C GLU A 15 -0.15 -3.99 -1.46
N HIS A 16 -1.20 -3.98 -2.26
CA HIS A 16 -1.73 -2.82 -2.94
C HIS A 16 -3.13 -2.55 -2.41
N ASP A 17 -3.23 -1.54 -1.55
CA ASP A 17 -4.48 -1.06 -0.97
C ASP A 17 -4.93 0.18 -1.73
N ILE A 18 -5.94 0.03 -2.58
CA ILE A 18 -6.50 1.12 -3.36
C ILE A 18 -7.96 1.37 -2.96
N ILE A 19 -8.29 2.62 -2.68
CA ILE A 19 -9.67 3.04 -2.39
C ILE A 19 -10.18 3.86 -3.57
N ILE A 20 -11.21 3.35 -4.24
CA ILE A 20 -11.85 4.00 -5.39
C ILE A 20 -13.27 4.39 -4.98
N ASN A 21 -13.56 5.69 -4.90
CA ASN A 21 -14.87 6.21 -4.45
C ASN A 21 -15.35 5.50 -3.16
N ASP A 22 -14.51 5.52 -2.13
CA ASP A 22 -14.73 4.93 -0.80
C ASP A 22 -14.80 3.38 -0.75
N LYS A 23 -14.62 2.70 -1.87
CA LYS A 23 -14.51 1.23 -1.91
C LYS A 23 -13.04 0.81 -1.82
N LEU A 24 -12.68 0.12 -0.73
CA LEU A 24 -11.35 -0.50 -0.56
C LEU A 24 -11.23 -1.77 -1.43
N ILE A 25 -10.11 -1.88 -2.12
CA ILE A 25 -9.66 -3.07 -2.82
C ILE A 25 -8.24 -3.35 -2.32
N ALA A 26 -8.07 -4.48 -1.63
CA ALA A 26 -6.78 -4.95 -1.15
C ALA A 26 -6.35 -6.17 -1.97
N GLN A 27 -5.17 -6.10 -2.58
CA GLN A 27 -4.64 -7.14 -3.46
C GLN A 27 -3.13 -7.27 -3.27
N PRO A 28 -2.54 -8.47 -3.47
CA PRO A 28 -1.10 -8.59 -3.58
C PRO A 28 -0.54 -7.65 -4.64
N ASN A 29 0.52 -6.89 -4.30
CA ASN A 29 1.12 -5.94 -5.25
C ASN A 29 2.06 -6.65 -6.23
N VAL A 30 1.49 -7.51 -7.05
CA VAL A 30 2.20 -8.35 -8.00
C VAL A 30 1.51 -8.39 -9.36
N TYR A 31 2.27 -8.69 -10.40
CA TYR A 31 1.73 -9.10 -11.69
C TYR A 31 2.52 -10.26 -12.30
N SER A 32 1.90 -10.95 -13.26
CA SER A 32 2.59 -11.86 -14.18
C SER A 32 2.42 -11.38 -15.62
N LYS A 33 3.53 -11.10 -16.31
CA LYS A 33 3.51 -10.74 -17.74
C LYS A 33 3.52 -12.01 -18.58
N VAL A 34 2.51 -12.19 -19.42
CA VAL A 34 2.32 -13.39 -20.22
C VAL A 34 2.35 -13.08 -21.72
N ARG A 35 2.59 -14.11 -22.53
CA ARG A 35 2.62 -13.98 -24.00
C ARG A 35 1.29 -14.27 -24.67
N ARG A 36 0.41 -14.97 -23.96
CA ARG A 36 -0.89 -15.43 -24.48
C ARG A 36 -1.94 -15.34 -23.38
N LEU A 37 -3.16 -15.04 -23.76
CA LEU A 37 -4.31 -15.19 -22.88
C LEU A 37 -4.51 -16.68 -22.53
N PRO A 38 -5.03 -16.98 -21.34
CA PRO A 38 -5.50 -18.32 -21.03
C PRO A 38 -6.74 -18.65 -21.89
N ASN A 39 -7.18 -19.90 -21.87
CA ASN A 39 -8.49 -20.24 -22.45
C ASN A 39 -9.59 -19.64 -21.55
N LEU A 40 -10.34 -18.67 -22.07
CA LEU A 40 -11.39 -17.95 -21.36
C LEU A 40 -12.80 -18.36 -21.82
N ASP A 41 -12.93 -19.34 -22.75
CA ASP A 41 -14.21 -19.70 -23.36
C ASP A 41 -15.25 -20.25 -22.37
N GLU A 42 -14.79 -20.91 -21.30
CA GLU A 42 -15.65 -21.50 -20.27
C GLU A 42 -15.81 -20.60 -19.03
N VAL A 43 -15.23 -19.40 -19.03
CA VAL A 43 -15.26 -18.53 -17.86
C VAL A 43 -16.58 -17.77 -17.79
N ASN A 44 -17.28 -17.88 -16.65
CA ASN A 44 -18.53 -17.19 -16.42
C ASN A 44 -18.29 -15.68 -16.26
N LYS A 45 -18.81 -14.89 -17.19
CA LYS A 45 -18.68 -13.43 -17.22
C LYS A 45 -19.21 -12.75 -15.96
N GLU A 46 -20.38 -13.16 -15.49
CA GLU A 46 -21.03 -12.59 -14.32
C GLU A 46 -20.18 -12.81 -13.07
N TYR A 47 -19.61 -14.00 -12.92
CA TYR A 47 -18.69 -14.31 -11.84
C TYR A 47 -17.42 -13.45 -11.88
N VAL A 48 -16.81 -13.30 -13.08
CA VAL A 48 -15.63 -12.43 -13.24
C VAL A 48 -15.95 -10.98 -12.89
N LEU A 49 -17.11 -10.48 -13.29
CA LEU A 49 -17.52 -9.10 -12.99
C LEU A 49 -17.84 -8.89 -11.51
N GLU A 50 -18.40 -9.88 -10.83
CA GLU A 50 -18.66 -9.83 -9.40
C GLU A 50 -17.37 -9.79 -8.59
N HIS A 51 -16.38 -10.60 -9.00
CA HIS A 51 -15.07 -10.76 -8.36
C HIS A 51 -13.93 -10.22 -9.24
N ILE A 52 -14.13 -9.07 -9.87
CA ILE A 52 -13.21 -8.56 -10.89
C ILE A 52 -11.84 -8.25 -10.31
N GLU A 53 -11.78 -7.75 -9.10
CA GLU A 53 -10.56 -7.46 -8.36
C GLU A 53 -9.65 -8.68 -8.17
N GLU A 54 -10.24 -9.90 -8.09
CA GLU A 54 -9.53 -11.17 -7.89
C GLU A 54 -9.21 -11.89 -9.21
N ASN A 55 -9.92 -11.52 -10.31
CA ASN A 55 -9.85 -12.20 -11.61
C ASN A 55 -9.31 -11.29 -12.72
N LEU A 56 -8.48 -10.32 -12.36
CA LEU A 56 -8.12 -9.25 -13.27
C LEU A 56 -7.02 -9.67 -14.25
N ILE A 57 -7.40 -9.70 -15.54
CA ILE A 57 -6.51 -9.87 -16.68
C ILE A 57 -6.61 -8.63 -17.54
N VAL A 58 -5.49 -7.97 -17.82
CA VAL A 58 -5.47 -6.75 -18.62
C VAL A 58 -4.44 -6.81 -19.73
N THR A 59 -4.72 -6.12 -20.83
CA THR A 59 -3.72 -5.74 -21.83
C THR A 59 -3.49 -4.23 -21.72
N CYS A 60 -2.22 -3.85 -21.54
CA CYS A 60 -1.79 -2.46 -21.54
C CYS A 60 -1.06 -2.15 -22.85
N GLU A 61 -1.19 -0.91 -23.35
CA GLU A 61 -0.39 -0.42 -24.48
C GLU A 61 1.00 0.04 -24.05
N ASP A 62 1.08 0.66 -22.87
CA ASP A 62 2.34 1.17 -22.33
C ASP A 62 2.36 1.09 -20.79
N PRO A 63 3.22 0.23 -20.21
CA PRO A 63 4.08 -0.75 -20.87
C PRO A 63 3.30 -1.83 -21.61
N SER A 64 3.71 -2.12 -22.84
CA SER A 64 2.97 -3.07 -23.68
C SER A 64 3.04 -4.51 -23.18
N GLY A 65 1.89 -5.16 -23.04
CA GLY A 65 1.82 -6.55 -22.61
C GLY A 65 0.46 -7.00 -22.12
N ILE A 66 0.35 -8.31 -21.89
CA ILE A 66 -0.78 -8.95 -21.21
C ILE A 66 -0.33 -9.25 -19.79
N TYR A 67 -1.14 -8.84 -18.81
CA TYR A 67 -0.81 -8.91 -17.40
C TYR A 67 -1.93 -9.59 -16.61
N TYR A 68 -1.54 -10.54 -15.78
CA TYR A 68 -2.36 -11.08 -14.70
C TYR A 68 -2.03 -10.29 -13.43
N ILE A 69 -3.04 -9.87 -12.68
CA ILE A 69 -2.89 -8.92 -11.59
C ILE A 69 -3.25 -9.57 -10.25
N GLY A 70 -2.50 -9.21 -9.20
CA GLY A 70 -2.82 -9.55 -7.82
C GLY A 70 -3.04 -11.04 -7.59
N ASN A 71 -4.16 -11.41 -6.98
CA ASN A 71 -4.52 -12.80 -6.67
C ASN A 71 -4.56 -13.69 -7.91
N TYR A 72 -5.01 -13.16 -9.06
CA TYR A 72 -4.99 -13.95 -10.29
C TYR A 72 -3.57 -14.28 -10.74
N ALA A 73 -2.62 -13.34 -10.58
CA ALA A 73 -1.22 -13.61 -10.87
C ALA A 73 -0.65 -14.72 -9.98
N LEU A 74 -0.91 -14.67 -8.67
CA LEU A 74 -0.44 -15.67 -7.70
C LEU A 74 -0.98 -17.07 -8.02
N SER A 75 -2.27 -17.18 -8.34
CA SER A 75 -2.92 -18.47 -8.63
C SER A 75 -2.58 -19.04 -10.01
N SER A 76 -2.04 -18.22 -10.93
CA SER A 76 -1.82 -18.59 -12.34
C SER A 76 -0.67 -19.56 -12.58
N GLY A 77 0.23 -19.75 -11.63
CA GLY A 77 1.49 -20.52 -11.79
C GLY A 77 2.51 -19.87 -12.73
N GLN A 78 2.27 -18.62 -13.18
CA GLN A 78 3.19 -17.87 -14.02
C GLN A 78 4.30 -17.20 -13.19
N LYS A 79 5.36 -16.75 -13.85
CA LYS A 79 6.43 -16.00 -13.17
C LYS A 79 5.89 -14.66 -12.65
N ILE A 80 5.93 -14.50 -11.35
CA ILE A 80 5.49 -13.30 -10.65
C ILE A 80 6.59 -12.23 -10.71
N ARG A 81 6.17 -10.97 -10.79
CA ARG A 81 6.98 -9.78 -10.54
C ARG A 81 6.32 -8.97 -9.43
N ASN A 82 7.12 -8.53 -8.49
CA ASN A 82 6.74 -7.69 -7.34
C ASN A 82 7.63 -6.45 -7.29
N VAL A 83 7.36 -5.56 -6.36
CA VAL A 83 8.26 -4.47 -5.98
C VAL A 83 9.39 -5.08 -5.14
N GLU A 84 10.63 -5.00 -5.61
CA GLU A 84 11.77 -5.58 -4.91
C GLU A 84 12.06 -4.84 -3.61
N VAL A 85 12.35 -5.60 -2.55
CA VAL A 85 12.71 -5.08 -1.23
C VAL A 85 14.24 -5.07 -1.11
N GLY A 86 14.80 -4.01 -0.53
CA GLY A 86 16.20 -3.99 -0.06
C GLY A 86 17.26 -3.46 -1.02
N ILE A 87 17.04 -3.47 -2.32
CA ILE A 87 17.97 -2.85 -3.28
C ILE A 87 17.26 -1.67 -3.93
N ASP A 88 17.66 -0.46 -3.55
CA ASP A 88 17.14 0.79 -4.09
C ASP A 88 15.62 0.72 -4.23
N ASN A 89 14.92 0.87 -3.13
CA ASN A 89 13.47 0.77 -3.03
C ASN A 89 12.78 1.68 -4.06
N ASN A 90 12.93 1.29 -5.33
CA ASN A 90 12.72 2.16 -6.47
C ASN A 90 11.26 2.07 -6.91
N LYS A 91 10.34 2.36 -5.94
CA LYS A 91 8.92 2.52 -6.27
C LYS A 91 8.73 3.47 -7.46
N ILE A 92 9.61 4.46 -7.60
CA ILE A 92 9.56 5.43 -8.70
C ILE A 92 9.78 4.76 -10.05
N GLU A 93 10.69 3.79 -10.15
CA GLU A 93 11.00 3.10 -11.41
C GLU A 93 10.10 1.87 -11.67
N SER A 94 9.40 1.38 -10.65
CA SER A 94 8.63 0.14 -10.73
C SER A 94 7.45 0.22 -11.70
N GLU A 95 7.43 -0.70 -12.67
CA GLU A 95 6.26 -0.90 -13.53
C GLU A 95 5.09 -1.57 -12.78
N VAL A 96 5.39 -2.33 -11.71
CA VAL A 96 4.38 -3.05 -10.92
C VAL A 96 3.34 -2.09 -10.39
N ILE A 97 3.79 -0.98 -9.80
CA ILE A 97 2.91 0.05 -9.22
C ILE A 97 1.98 0.65 -10.27
N VAL A 98 2.53 1.03 -11.42
CA VAL A 98 1.74 1.68 -12.48
C VAL A 98 0.72 0.71 -13.07
N ILE A 99 1.15 -0.52 -13.41
CA ILE A 99 0.30 -1.53 -14.02
C ILE A 99 -0.83 -1.93 -13.08
N ASN A 100 -0.53 -2.20 -11.80
CA ASN A 100 -1.54 -2.61 -10.83
C ASN A 100 -2.55 -1.50 -10.56
N THR A 101 -2.10 -0.24 -10.42
CA THR A 101 -2.99 0.92 -10.26
C THR A 101 -3.93 1.07 -11.45
N LEU A 102 -3.39 1.06 -12.68
CA LEU A 102 -4.19 1.19 -13.90
C LEU A 102 -5.18 0.04 -14.06
N ALA A 103 -4.75 -1.18 -13.75
CA ALA A 103 -5.58 -2.37 -13.86
C ALA A 103 -6.76 -2.34 -12.88
N GLN A 104 -6.53 -1.99 -11.61
CA GLN A 104 -7.60 -1.89 -10.60
C GLN A 104 -8.61 -0.80 -10.96
N ILE A 105 -8.13 0.37 -11.40
CA ILE A 105 -9.01 1.46 -11.87
C ILE A 105 -9.84 1.01 -13.09
N ALA A 106 -9.21 0.33 -14.06
CA ALA A 106 -9.90 -0.17 -15.23
C ALA A 106 -10.94 -1.25 -14.86
N GLY A 107 -10.59 -2.20 -13.99
CA GLY A 107 -11.50 -3.24 -13.51
C GLY A 107 -12.72 -2.64 -12.82
N GLN A 108 -12.53 -1.71 -11.90
CA GLN A 108 -13.65 -1.04 -11.22
C GLN A 108 -14.53 -0.24 -12.20
N ALA A 109 -13.93 0.43 -13.19
CA ALA A 109 -14.67 1.16 -14.21
C ALA A 109 -15.54 0.24 -15.06
N VAL A 110 -15.01 -0.92 -15.45
CA VAL A 110 -15.76 -1.94 -16.20
C VAL A 110 -16.94 -2.46 -15.37
N LYS A 111 -16.71 -2.80 -14.11
CA LYS A 111 -17.74 -3.25 -13.18
C LYS A 111 -18.88 -2.23 -13.05
N GLU A 112 -18.55 -0.97 -12.77
CA GLU A 112 -19.55 0.09 -12.63
C GLU A 112 -20.31 0.36 -13.93
N TYR A 113 -19.59 0.39 -15.06
CA TYR A 113 -20.21 0.61 -16.37
C TYR A 113 -21.19 -0.50 -16.73
N TYR A 114 -20.78 -1.76 -16.53
CA TYR A 114 -21.62 -2.93 -16.82
C TYR A 114 -22.87 -3.00 -15.92
N LEU A 115 -22.70 -2.73 -14.62
CA LEU A 115 -23.84 -2.71 -13.68
C LEU A 115 -24.93 -1.74 -14.14
N LYS A 116 -24.52 -0.61 -14.73
CA LYS A 116 -25.43 0.45 -15.19
C LYS A 116 -26.00 0.20 -16.58
N ASN A 117 -25.18 -0.29 -17.52
CA ASN A 117 -25.54 -0.33 -18.93
C ASN A 117 -25.81 -1.75 -19.46
N LYS A 118 -25.47 -2.80 -18.71
CA LYS A 118 -25.56 -4.22 -19.07
C LYS A 118 -24.78 -4.58 -20.35
N SER A 119 -23.81 -3.75 -20.71
CA SER A 119 -22.91 -3.92 -21.87
C SER A 119 -21.61 -3.18 -21.58
N PHE A 120 -20.53 -3.45 -22.33
CA PHE A 120 -19.24 -2.78 -22.15
C PHE A 120 -19.08 -1.51 -23.02
N GLY A 121 -19.92 -1.33 -24.05
CA GLY A 121 -19.77 -0.26 -25.03
C GLY A 121 -18.45 -0.36 -25.83
N ASP A 122 -18.16 0.66 -26.67
CA ASP A 122 -16.94 0.67 -27.49
C ASP A 122 -15.71 1.14 -26.68
N LEU A 123 -15.90 2.14 -25.81
CA LEU A 123 -14.85 2.73 -25.00
C LEU A 123 -15.42 3.36 -23.71
N ILE A 124 -14.95 2.87 -22.57
CA ILE A 124 -15.26 3.44 -21.26
C ILE A 124 -14.24 4.53 -20.96
N LYS A 125 -14.68 5.76 -20.72
CA LYS A 125 -13.80 6.88 -20.36
C LYS A 125 -13.85 7.14 -18.87
N VAL A 126 -12.68 7.25 -18.27
CA VAL A 126 -12.49 7.47 -16.82
C VAL A 126 -11.60 8.66 -16.60
N LYS A 127 -12.03 9.59 -15.75
CA LYS A 127 -11.21 10.68 -15.22
C LYS A 127 -10.90 10.38 -13.75
N VAL A 128 -9.67 10.63 -13.35
CA VAL A 128 -9.16 10.25 -12.04
C VAL A 128 -8.49 11.43 -11.35
N ASP A 129 -8.88 11.67 -10.10
CA ASP A 129 -8.07 12.39 -9.11
C ASP A 129 -7.47 11.36 -8.15
N MET A 130 -6.15 11.41 -7.92
CA MET A 130 -5.46 10.42 -7.10
C MET A 130 -4.54 11.06 -6.06
N ALA A 131 -4.60 10.55 -4.82
CA ALA A 131 -3.58 10.75 -3.80
C ALA A 131 -2.80 9.43 -3.62
N THR A 132 -1.47 9.52 -3.57
CA THR A 132 -0.57 8.37 -3.38
C THR A 132 0.66 8.79 -2.58
N ALA A 133 1.50 7.84 -2.20
CA ALA A 133 2.66 8.10 -1.36
C ALA A 133 3.94 7.45 -1.90
N LEU A 134 5.08 8.01 -1.48
CA LEU A 134 6.41 7.43 -1.67
C LEU A 134 7.12 7.29 -0.33
N PRO A 135 7.97 6.26 -0.15
CA PRO A 135 8.82 6.14 1.02
C PRO A 135 9.58 7.43 1.30
N ILE A 136 9.69 7.80 2.57
CA ILE A 136 10.39 9.04 2.99
C ILE A 136 11.80 9.09 2.42
N SER A 137 12.51 7.95 2.41
CA SER A 137 13.87 7.83 1.90
C SER A 137 14.02 8.23 0.43
N SER A 138 12.97 8.07 -0.38
CA SER A 138 12.93 8.41 -1.80
C SER A 138 12.10 9.65 -2.12
N TYR A 139 11.40 10.21 -1.12
CA TYR A 139 10.54 11.39 -1.32
C TYR A 139 11.37 12.67 -1.50
N SER A 140 11.05 13.40 -2.54
CA SER A 140 11.44 14.78 -2.80
C SER A 140 10.43 15.40 -3.75
N ASN A 141 10.34 16.72 -3.84
CA ASN A 141 9.44 17.38 -4.81
C ASN A 141 9.73 16.95 -6.24
N LYS A 142 11.01 16.74 -6.59
CA LYS A 142 11.42 16.23 -7.90
C LYS A 142 10.90 14.81 -8.13
N ASN A 143 11.11 13.91 -7.19
CA ASN A 143 10.70 12.52 -7.29
C ASN A 143 9.18 12.37 -7.27
N ALA A 144 8.49 13.15 -6.44
CA ALA A 144 7.04 13.22 -6.41
C ALA A 144 6.46 13.63 -7.77
N LYS A 145 7.10 14.64 -8.42
CA LYS A 145 6.72 15.05 -9.78
C LYS A 145 6.97 13.94 -10.79
N VAL A 146 8.17 13.34 -10.81
CA VAL A 146 8.51 12.24 -11.73
C VAL A 146 7.52 11.08 -11.58
N PHE A 147 7.13 10.77 -10.35
CA PHE A 147 6.17 9.70 -10.08
C PHE A 147 4.75 10.07 -10.55
N SER A 148 4.27 11.28 -10.26
CA SER A 148 2.97 11.75 -10.71
C SER A 148 2.88 11.81 -12.24
N ASP A 149 3.97 12.19 -12.90
CA ASP A 149 4.06 12.32 -14.36
C ASP A 149 3.85 10.98 -15.08
N LYS A 150 4.13 9.84 -14.42
CA LYS A 150 3.83 8.50 -14.98
C LYS A 150 2.34 8.29 -15.23
N PHE A 151 1.49 8.95 -14.47
CA PHE A 151 0.04 8.86 -14.58
C PHE A 151 -0.55 10.02 -15.41
N THR A 152 -0.03 11.25 -15.22
CA THR A 152 -0.67 12.47 -15.77
C THR A 152 -0.20 12.86 -17.16
N ASN A 153 0.98 12.39 -17.63
CA ASN A 153 1.57 12.83 -18.90
C ASN A 153 0.87 12.30 -20.16
N LYS A 154 0.00 11.32 -20.01
CA LYS A 154 -0.72 10.68 -21.11
C LYS A 154 -2.03 10.08 -20.64
N LYS A 155 -2.90 9.79 -21.60
CA LYS A 155 -4.03 8.90 -21.38
C LYS A 155 -3.56 7.45 -21.47
N HIS A 156 -4.12 6.60 -20.62
CA HIS A 156 -3.79 5.18 -20.57
C HIS A 156 -4.93 4.36 -21.17
N LEU A 157 -4.63 3.52 -22.16
CA LEU A 157 -5.60 2.61 -22.73
C LEU A 157 -5.37 1.21 -22.17
N ILE A 158 -6.38 0.68 -21.48
CA ILE A 158 -6.36 -0.62 -20.84
C ILE A 158 -7.51 -1.46 -21.42
N THR A 159 -7.20 -2.65 -21.87
CA THR A 159 -8.21 -3.65 -22.24
C THR A 159 -8.36 -4.65 -21.11
N VAL A 160 -9.54 -4.74 -20.51
CA VAL A 160 -9.89 -5.71 -19.47
C VAL A 160 -10.52 -6.93 -20.15
N HIS A 161 -10.05 -8.13 -19.81
CA HIS A 161 -10.55 -9.39 -20.33
C HIS A 161 -11.56 -10.00 -19.36
N ILE A 162 -12.76 -10.30 -19.85
CA ILE A 162 -13.89 -10.78 -19.05
C ILE A 162 -14.46 -12.02 -19.73
N GLY A 163 -13.90 -13.19 -19.40
CA GLY A 163 -14.16 -14.38 -20.18
C GLY A 163 -13.73 -14.17 -21.64
N ASN A 164 -14.62 -14.50 -22.59
CA ASN A 164 -14.41 -14.31 -24.01
C ASN A 164 -14.74 -12.89 -24.53
N GLU A 165 -15.17 -12.00 -23.64
CA GLU A 165 -15.45 -10.59 -23.97
C GLU A 165 -14.30 -9.67 -23.51
N ILE A 166 -14.26 -8.47 -24.07
CA ILE A 166 -13.30 -7.44 -23.69
C ILE A 166 -14.00 -6.12 -23.43
N ALA A 167 -13.46 -5.35 -22.49
CA ALA A 167 -13.85 -3.96 -22.28
C ALA A 167 -12.63 -3.04 -22.40
N ARG A 168 -12.74 -1.98 -23.21
CA ARG A 168 -11.69 -0.98 -23.38
C ARG A 168 -11.94 0.18 -22.47
N VAL A 169 -10.90 0.62 -21.73
CA VAL A 169 -10.97 1.71 -20.78
C VAL A 169 -9.87 2.73 -21.08
N GLU A 170 -10.25 3.98 -21.34
CA GLU A 170 -9.33 5.11 -21.42
C GLU A 170 -9.32 5.82 -20.07
N ILE A 171 -8.17 5.86 -19.41
CA ILE A 171 -7.97 6.50 -18.12
C ILE A 171 -7.18 7.79 -18.31
N GLU A 172 -7.71 8.90 -17.81
CA GLU A 172 -7.10 10.21 -17.80
C GLU A 172 -6.98 10.71 -16.35
N PHE A 173 -5.76 10.87 -15.85
CA PHE A 173 -5.53 11.46 -14.54
C PHE A 173 -5.55 12.99 -14.65
N GLU A 174 -6.54 13.62 -14.00
CA GLU A 174 -6.64 15.08 -13.97
C GLU A 174 -5.62 15.68 -13.00
N PHE A 175 -5.44 15.05 -11.85
CA PHE A 175 -4.45 15.47 -10.86
C PHE A 175 -3.99 14.28 -10.00
N VAL A 176 -2.67 14.20 -9.75
CA VAL A 176 -2.06 13.21 -8.86
C VAL A 176 -1.21 13.93 -7.82
N MET A 177 -1.58 13.78 -6.56
CA MET A 177 -0.83 14.29 -5.42
C MET A 177 -0.01 13.16 -4.79
N VAL A 178 1.28 13.40 -4.63
CA VAL A 178 2.22 12.45 -4.02
C VAL A 178 2.73 13.04 -2.72
N ILE A 179 2.61 12.29 -1.62
CA ILE A 179 3.07 12.70 -0.29
C ILE A 179 4.02 11.64 0.30
N PRO A 180 4.75 11.93 1.40
CA PRO A 180 5.57 10.92 2.07
C PRO A 180 4.70 9.84 2.74
N GLU A 181 5.14 8.57 2.68
CA GLU A 181 4.58 7.49 3.49
C GLU A 181 4.71 7.82 4.99
N GLY A 182 3.85 7.24 5.82
CA GLY A 182 3.78 7.52 7.25
C GLY A 182 3.08 8.82 7.61
N VAL A 183 3.13 9.85 6.73
CA VAL A 183 2.37 11.10 6.92
C VAL A 183 0.90 10.93 6.53
N THR A 184 0.60 9.98 5.67
CA THR A 184 -0.75 9.74 5.12
C THR A 184 -1.79 9.51 6.20
N SER A 185 -1.46 8.73 7.24
CA SER A 185 -2.33 8.42 8.37
C SER A 185 -2.72 9.65 9.20
N SER A 186 -1.93 10.73 9.19
CA SER A 186 -2.28 11.98 9.89
C SER A 186 -3.57 12.61 9.35
N PHE A 187 -3.81 12.48 8.04
CA PHE A 187 -5.06 12.95 7.44
C PHE A 187 -6.27 12.18 7.98
N LEU A 188 -6.13 10.86 8.19
CA LEU A 188 -7.16 10.04 8.79
C LEU A 188 -7.42 10.45 10.24
N PHE A 189 -6.35 10.52 11.06
CA PHE A 189 -6.46 10.77 12.51
C PHE A 189 -7.00 12.16 12.83
N THR A 190 -6.75 13.15 11.99
CA THR A 190 -7.23 14.52 12.21
C THR A 190 -8.63 14.80 11.66
N GLN A 191 -9.22 13.87 10.90
CA GLN A 191 -10.49 14.12 10.21
C GLN A 191 -11.59 13.12 10.57
N MET A 192 -11.24 11.90 11.00
CA MET A 192 -12.20 10.81 11.24
C MET A 192 -12.08 10.23 12.64
N ASP A 193 -13.20 10.22 13.36
CA ASP A 193 -13.27 9.66 14.71
C ASP A 193 -13.50 8.15 14.76
N ASP A 194 -14.06 7.56 13.71
CA ASP A 194 -14.63 6.21 13.79
C ASP A 194 -13.58 5.14 14.16
N ILE A 195 -12.37 5.26 13.60
CA ILE A 195 -11.29 4.37 13.94
C ILE A 195 -10.68 4.70 15.32
N LEU A 196 -10.60 5.98 15.68
CA LEU A 196 -9.97 6.44 16.92
C LEU A 196 -10.78 6.11 18.15
N LYS A 197 -12.13 6.11 18.05
CA LYS A 197 -13.04 5.74 19.14
C LYS A 197 -12.79 4.34 19.69
N LYS A 198 -12.35 3.40 18.84
CA LYS A 198 -11.97 2.05 19.28
C LYS A 198 -10.83 2.06 20.31
N TYR A 199 -10.00 3.11 20.27
CA TYR A 199 -8.84 3.30 21.13
C TYR A 199 -9.03 4.39 22.20
N ASN A 200 -10.27 4.82 22.42
CA ASN A 200 -10.62 5.92 23.34
C ASN A 200 -9.91 7.24 23.02
N LEU A 201 -9.72 7.52 21.74
CA LEU A 201 -9.13 8.74 21.20
C LEU A 201 -10.13 9.43 20.26
N ASN A 202 -9.87 10.69 19.92
CA ASN A 202 -10.65 11.49 19.00
C ASN A 202 -9.72 12.34 18.10
N LYS A 203 -10.29 12.89 17.04
CA LYS A 203 -9.54 13.70 16.07
C LYS A 203 -9.05 15.02 16.65
N GLU A 204 -9.75 15.62 17.61
CA GLU A 204 -9.37 16.87 18.27
C GLU A 204 -8.03 16.68 19.00
N PHE A 205 -7.84 15.53 19.66
CA PHE A 205 -6.56 15.19 20.27
C PHE A 205 -5.44 15.19 19.23
N PHE A 206 -5.64 14.55 18.07
CA PHE A 206 -4.61 14.46 17.02
C PHE A 206 -4.37 15.77 16.28
N GLN A 207 -5.34 16.70 16.25
CA GLN A 207 -5.14 18.01 15.64
C GLN A 207 -4.13 18.88 16.42
N GLU A 208 -4.04 18.68 17.73
CA GLU A 208 -3.17 19.48 18.62
C GLU A 208 -1.87 18.76 19.00
N SER A 209 -1.88 17.42 18.99
CA SER A 209 -0.76 16.59 19.45
C SER A 209 0.38 16.51 18.45
N LYS A 210 1.60 16.40 18.99
CA LYS A 210 2.76 15.93 18.24
C LYS A 210 2.83 14.42 18.25
N VAL A 211 2.75 13.84 17.09
CA VAL A 211 2.63 12.40 16.87
C VAL A 211 3.91 11.88 16.22
N LEU A 212 4.58 10.92 16.85
CA LEU A 212 5.54 10.09 16.15
C LEU A 212 4.80 8.91 15.53
N HIS A 213 4.86 8.79 14.22
CA HIS A 213 4.40 7.61 13.51
C HIS A 213 5.54 6.59 13.41
N VAL A 214 5.23 5.32 13.60
CA VAL A 214 6.12 4.18 13.34
C VAL A 214 5.36 3.26 12.40
N ALA A 215 5.44 3.58 11.10
CA ALA A 215 4.75 2.85 10.05
C ALA A 215 5.65 1.71 9.55
N ILE A 216 5.35 0.48 9.95
CA ILE A 216 6.18 -0.69 9.67
C ILE A 216 5.61 -1.42 8.45
N GLY A 217 6.23 -1.15 7.29
CA GLY A 217 5.93 -1.83 6.04
C GLY A 217 6.74 -3.11 5.86
N GLU A 218 6.65 -3.67 4.66
CA GLU A 218 7.48 -4.82 4.28
C GLU A 218 8.91 -4.40 3.95
N GLY A 219 9.10 -3.36 3.14
CA GLY A 219 10.42 -2.89 2.71
C GLY A 219 11.02 -1.83 3.61
N THR A 220 10.18 -0.94 4.13
CA THR A 220 10.61 0.24 4.89
C THR A 220 9.89 0.38 6.22
N VAL A 221 10.48 1.15 7.10
CA VAL A 221 9.82 1.71 8.29
C VAL A 221 9.95 3.22 8.24
N GLU A 222 8.82 3.91 8.37
CA GLU A 222 8.76 5.36 8.31
C GLU A 222 8.52 5.95 9.71
N TYR A 223 9.27 7.01 10.05
CA TYR A 223 9.24 7.65 11.37
C TYR A 223 8.95 9.16 11.28
N PRO A 224 7.92 9.62 10.56
CA PRO A 224 7.61 11.04 10.55
C PRO A 224 7.04 11.51 11.88
N ILE A 225 7.35 12.78 12.23
CA ILE A 225 6.68 13.50 13.31
C ILE A 225 5.74 14.50 12.69
N THR A 226 4.46 14.43 13.08
CA THR A 226 3.43 15.35 12.60
C THR A 226 2.82 16.13 13.77
N GLN A 227 2.25 17.31 13.46
CA GLN A 227 1.34 18.03 14.32
C GLN A 227 0.10 18.39 13.48
N GLY A 228 -1.04 17.81 13.83
CA GLY A 228 -2.17 17.82 12.91
C GLY A 228 -1.79 17.11 11.59
N ILE A 229 -2.04 17.77 10.46
CA ILE A 229 -1.64 17.29 9.12
C ILE A 229 -0.28 17.83 8.67
N GLU A 230 0.35 18.69 9.47
CA GLU A 230 1.63 19.29 9.14
C GLU A 230 2.76 18.37 9.61
N PHE A 231 3.82 18.27 8.82
CA PHE A 231 5.05 17.59 9.17
C PHE A 231 6.25 18.50 8.99
N ASN A 232 7.25 18.34 9.85
CA ASN A 232 8.50 19.07 9.72
C ASN A 232 9.50 18.22 8.91
N PRO A 233 9.98 18.71 7.75
CA PRO A 233 10.94 17.97 6.93
C PRO A 233 12.23 17.54 7.65
N ASN A 234 12.60 18.21 8.75
CA ASN A 234 13.74 17.82 9.58
C ASN A 234 13.48 16.60 10.47
N PHE A 235 12.22 16.23 10.67
CA PHE A 235 11.75 15.12 11.50
C PHE A 235 11.00 14.07 10.68
N ILE A 236 11.34 13.92 9.40
CA ILE A 236 10.91 12.81 8.59
C ILE A 236 12.13 11.91 8.33
N LYS A 237 12.03 10.67 8.78
CA LYS A 237 13.05 9.65 8.58
C LYS A 237 12.37 8.37 8.10
N GLY A 238 12.95 7.74 7.12
CA GLY A 238 12.64 6.38 6.70
C GLY A 238 13.88 5.50 6.83
N SER A 239 13.69 4.22 7.01
CA SER A 239 14.74 3.21 7.00
C SER A 239 14.32 2.03 6.13
N ASN A 240 15.30 1.39 5.48
CA ASN A 240 15.06 0.24 4.61
C ASN A 240 15.09 -1.08 5.41
N ASN A 241 14.49 -1.10 6.58
CA ASN A 241 14.47 -2.25 7.48
C ASN A 241 13.04 -2.68 7.86
N GLY A 242 12.12 -2.70 6.89
CA GLY A 242 10.80 -3.29 7.07
C GLY A 242 10.85 -4.79 7.34
N ILE A 243 9.73 -5.38 7.75
CA ILE A 243 9.62 -6.81 8.16
C ILE A 243 10.16 -7.78 7.09
N GLY A 244 10.17 -7.36 5.85
CA GLY A 244 10.65 -8.17 4.74
C GLY A 244 12.09 -8.61 4.85
N HIS A 245 12.94 -7.86 5.53
CA HIS A 245 14.33 -8.28 5.78
C HIS A 245 14.40 -9.48 6.70
N ALA A 246 13.62 -9.49 7.79
CA ALA A 246 13.52 -10.65 8.67
C ALA A 246 12.94 -11.86 7.92
N ILE A 247 11.96 -11.65 7.05
CA ILE A 247 11.37 -12.69 6.22
C ILE A 247 12.41 -13.28 5.26
N ASP A 248 13.21 -12.45 4.59
CA ASP A 248 14.20 -12.92 3.61
C ASP A 248 15.33 -13.73 4.29
N LEU A 249 15.87 -13.24 5.40
CA LEU A 249 16.90 -13.92 6.15
C LEU A 249 16.40 -15.27 6.71
N SER A 250 15.23 -15.26 7.32
CA SER A 250 14.62 -16.49 7.86
C SER A 250 14.20 -17.48 6.77
N LEU A 251 13.80 -17.00 5.59
CA LEU A 251 13.49 -17.86 4.43
C LEU A 251 14.71 -18.65 3.95
N ASP A 252 15.88 -18.03 3.90
CA ASP A 252 17.09 -18.72 3.46
C ASP A 252 17.47 -19.82 4.45
N GLU A 253 17.44 -19.56 5.76
CA GLU A 253 17.65 -20.57 6.80
C GLU A 253 16.59 -21.67 6.74
N PHE A 254 15.32 -21.31 6.54
CA PHE A 254 14.22 -22.27 6.41
C PHE A 254 14.42 -23.20 5.19
N LYS A 255 14.82 -22.65 4.03
CA LYS A 255 15.13 -23.45 2.83
C LYS A 255 16.24 -24.45 3.09
N GLU A 256 17.33 -24.02 3.74
CA GLU A 256 18.45 -24.89 4.10
C GLU A 256 18.00 -26.00 5.03
N THR A 257 17.28 -25.66 6.09
CA THR A 257 16.78 -26.62 7.11
C THR A 257 15.86 -27.69 6.49
N LYS A 258 15.04 -27.32 5.50
CA LYS A 258 14.09 -28.25 4.84
C LYS A 258 14.59 -28.83 3.52
N GLY A 259 15.75 -28.42 3.01
CA GLY A 259 16.28 -28.84 1.71
C GLY A 259 15.40 -28.40 0.54
N LEU A 260 14.76 -27.22 0.62
CA LEU A 260 13.83 -26.71 -0.39
C LEU A 260 14.58 -25.89 -1.44
N ILE A 261 14.54 -26.32 -2.71
CA ILE A 261 15.21 -25.60 -3.81
C ILE A 261 14.35 -24.48 -4.39
N LYS A 262 13.04 -24.72 -4.46
CA LYS A 262 12.07 -23.75 -5.03
C LYS A 262 11.01 -23.43 -3.99
N PHE A 263 11.24 -22.43 -3.18
CA PHE A 263 10.30 -21.93 -2.21
C PHE A 263 10.41 -20.42 -2.19
N SER A 264 9.33 -19.76 -2.58
CA SER A 264 9.33 -18.30 -2.74
C SER A 264 9.10 -17.60 -1.41
N ARG A 265 9.41 -16.31 -1.37
CA ARG A 265 9.07 -15.43 -0.25
C ARG A 265 7.56 -15.43 0.01
N GLN A 266 6.77 -15.45 -1.06
CA GLN A 266 5.31 -15.50 -0.94
C GLN A 266 4.85 -16.80 -0.28
N ASP A 267 5.42 -17.95 -0.69
CA ASP A 267 5.11 -19.24 -0.08
C ASP A 267 5.45 -19.23 1.42
N TYR A 268 6.59 -18.63 1.78
CA TYR A 268 7.02 -18.54 3.18
C TYR A 268 6.10 -17.61 3.99
N SER A 269 5.70 -16.48 3.42
CA SER A 269 4.75 -15.56 4.06
C SER A 269 3.40 -16.24 4.29
N GLU A 270 2.92 -17.07 3.35
CA GLU A 270 1.70 -17.85 3.52
C GLU A 270 1.85 -18.94 4.60
N VAL A 271 3.04 -19.55 4.72
CA VAL A 271 3.34 -20.47 5.83
C VAL A 271 3.24 -19.76 7.17
N LEU A 272 3.82 -18.58 7.32
CA LEU A 272 3.77 -17.78 8.54
C LEU A 272 2.34 -17.32 8.89
N LYS A 273 1.53 -16.98 7.89
CA LYS A 273 0.12 -16.57 8.09
C LYS A 273 -0.79 -17.73 8.49
N ASN A 274 -0.50 -18.94 8.00
CA ASN A 274 -1.37 -20.12 8.17
C ASN A 274 -0.92 -21.00 9.33
N LYS A 275 -1.47 -20.77 10.51
CA LYS A 275 -1.20 -21.54 11.73
C LYS A 275 -1.44 -23.07 11.61
N LYS A 276 -2.16 -23.52 10.59
CA LYS A 276 -2.40 -24.96 10.33
C LYS A 276 -1.43 -25.55 9.30
N HIS A 277 -0.55 -24.72 8.73
CA HIS A 277 0.42 -25.23 7.75
C HIS A 277 1.46 -26.13 8.44
N LYS A 278 1.80 -27.26 7.81
CA LYS A 278 2.73 -28.28 8.37
C LYS A 278 4.13 -27.74 8.72
N TYR A 279 4.50 -26.58 8.22
CA TYR A 279 5.78 -25.94 8.47
C TYR A 279 5.66 -24.67 9.30
N ASN A 280 4.45 -24.30 9.76
CA ASN A 280 4.25 -23.02 10.44
C ASN A 280 5.08 -22.90 11.71
N GLU A 281 5.04 -23.91 12.62
CA GLU A 281 5.79 -23.90 13.86
C GLU A 281 7.30 -23.68 13.64
N LEU A 282 7.91 -24.43 12.71
CA LEU A 282 9.31 -24.25 12.39
C LEU A 282 9.61 -22.86 11.77
N ALA A 283 8.73 -22.36 10.92
CA ALA A 283 8.92 -21.06 10.30
C ALA A 283 8.82 -19.93 11.34
N GLU A 284 7.95 -20.07 12.34
CA GLU A 284 7.84 -19.16 13.48
C GLU A 284 9.08 -19.22 14.37
N ASP A 285 9.56 -20.40 14.70
CA ASP A 285 10.79 -20.58 15.49
C ASP A 285 12.01 -19.94 14.82
N ILE A 286 12.15 -20.11 13.50
CA ILE A 286 13.28 -19.55 12.76
C ILE A 286 13.18 -18.01 12.66
N ILE A 287 12.01 -17.47 12.36
CA ILE A 287 11.87 -16.03 12.14
C ILE A 287 11.95 -15.20 13.43
N GLU A 288 11.68 -15.81 14.60
CA GLU A 288 11.58 -15.10 15.87
C GLU A 288 12.83 -14.28 16.19
N GLN A 289 14.04 -14.87 16.06
CA GLN A 289 15.28 -14.15 16.36
C GLN A 289 15.50 -12.97 15.40
N TYR A 290 15.17 -13.11 14.09
CA TYR A 290 15.30 -12.04 13.10
C TYR A 290 14.30 -10.91 13.38
N ILE A 291 13.10 -11.25 13.85
CA ILE A 291 12.11 -10.27 14.30
C ILE A 291 12.61 -9.51 15.52
N GLU A 292 13.22 -10.19 16.50
CA GLU A 292 13.72 -9.53 17.70
C GLU A 292 14.85 -8.53 17.39
N GLU A 293 15.84 -8.94 16.58
CA GLU A 293 16.92 -8.07 16.17
C GLU A 293 16.39 -6.82 15.41
N GLN A 294 15.45 -7.02 14.52
CA GLN A 294 14.86 -5.94 13.76
C GLN A 294 13.97 -5.03 14.62
N ALA A 295 13.24 -5.59 15.57
CA ALA A 295 12.44 -4.84 16.53
C ALA A 295 13.32 -3.93 17.41
N GLU A 296 14.50 -4.39 17.84
CA GLU A 296 15.47 -3.55 18.55
C GLU A 296 15.92 -2.36 17.70
N GLU A 297 16.23 -2.59 16.44
CA GLU A 297 16.64 -1.51 15.53
C GLU A 297 15.50 -0.50 15.30
N ILE A 298 14.26 -0.96 15.09
CA ILE A 298 13.10 -0.10 14.94
C ILE A 298 12.86 0.73 16.19
N PHE A 299 12.90 0.10 17.37
CA PHE A 299 12.75 0.80 18.64
C PHE A 299 13.84 1.85 18.85
N HIS A 300 15.10 1.51 18.57
CA HIS A 300 16.22 2.44 18.66
C HIS A 300 16.08 3.62 17.69
N ASN A 301 15.66 3.39 16.45
CA ASN A 301 15.43 4.45 15.48
C ASN A 301 14.28 5.38 15.93
N ALA A 302 13.16 4.83 16.39
CA ALA A 302 12.04 5.61 16.89
C ALA A 302 12.44 6.49 18.11
N THR A 303 13.15 5.91 19.07
CA THR A 303 13.61 6.66 20.25
C THR A 303 14.62 7.77 19.90
N LYS A 304 15.45 7.57 18.88
CA LYS A 304 16.32 8.64 18.35
C LYS A 304 15.51 9.80 17.77
N GLU A 305 14.45 9.53 17.04
CA GLU A 305 13.61 10.61 16.49
C GLU A 305 12.88 11.37 17.61
N ILE A 306 12.42 10.69 18.67
CA ILE A 306 11.87 11.33 19.87
C ILE A 306 12.92 12.27 20.51
N GLN A 307 14.17 11.79 20.68
CA GLN A 307 15.25 12.59 21.26
C GLN A 307 15.59 13.82 20.40
N LYS A 308 15.62 13.69 19.07
CA LYS A 308 15.82 14.82 18.17
C LYS A 308 14.72 15.88 18.29
N ALA A 309 13.50 15.45 18.57
CA ALA A 309 12.37 16.34 18.85
C ALA A 309 12.39 16.88 20.29
N ASN A 310 13.52 16.81 21.00
CA ASN A 310 13.69 17.22 22.39
C ASN A 310 12.73 16.51 23.38
N ASN A 311 12.34 15.29 23.07
CA ASN A 311 11.35 14.49 23.79
C ASN A 311 9.95 15.15 23.85
N ASP A 312 9.67 16.08 22.95
CA ASP A 312 8.39 16.81 22.87
C ASP A 312 7.44 16.07 21.91
N ILE A 313 6.97 14.89 22.35
CA ILE A 313 6.04 14.02 21.65
C ILE A 313 4.90 13.65 22.61
N ASP A 314 3.67 13.78 22.16
CA ASP A 314 2.47 13.45 22.96
C ASP A 314 2.05 11.98 22.81
N ILE A 315 2.26 11.40 21.62
CA ILE A 315 1.86 10.04 21.32
C ILE A 315 2.77 9.38 20.28
N VAL A 316 3.05 8.10 20.47
CA VAL A 316 3.64 7.19 19.47
C VAL A 316 2.56 6.31 18.90
N CYS A 317 2.40 6.31 17.58
CA CYS A 317 1.46 5.48 16.83
C CYS A 317 2.21 4.40 16.04
N ILE A 318 1.96 3.12 16.33
CA ILE A 318 2.60 1.96 15.65
C ILE A 318 1.56 1.24 14.81
N TYR A 319 1.85 1.08 13.52
CA TYR A 319 0.95 0.46 12.54
C TYR A 319 1.69 -0.06 11.30
N GLY A 320 0.95 -0.53 10.30
CA GLY A 320 1.46 -1.17 9.09
C GLY A 320 1.54 -2.69 9.22
N GLY A 321 1.58 -3.39 8.08
CA GLY A 321 1.53 -4.86 8.05
C GLY A 321 2.64 -5.55 8.85
N GLY A 322 3.84 -4.96 8.88
CA GLY A 322 4.97 -5.47 9.65
C GLY A 322 4.76 -5.41 11.17
N SER A 323 3.96 -4.45 11.65
CA SER A 323 3.68 -4.32 13.08
C SER A 323 2.95 -5.53 13.67
N ILE A 324 2.26 -6.29 12.84
CA ILE A 324 1.51 -7.49 13.28
C ILE A 324 2.46 -8.58 13.78
N LEU A 325 3.46 -8.90 12.96
CA LEU A 325 4.45 -9.93 13.30
C LEU A 325 5.41 -9.47 14.42
N MET A 326 5.67 -8.16 14.50
CA MET A 326 6.60 -7.58 15.49
C MET A 326 5.94 -7.22 16.82
N ARG A 327 4.63 -7.43 16.99
CA ARG A 327 3.89 -6.96 18.17
C ARG A 327 4.50 -7.43 19.47
N GLU A 328 4.76 -8.72 19.60
CA GLU A 328 5.30 -9.32 20.84
C GLU A 328 6.66 -8.73 21.22
N SER A 329 7.52 -8.48 20.22
CA SER A 329 8.86 -7.92 20.45
C SER A 329 8.87 -6.40 20.66
N LEU A 330 7.88 -5.67 20.12
CA LEU A 330 7.88 -4.19 20.14
C LEU A 330 6.97 -3.59 21.20
N GLU A 331 5.75 -4.12 21.39
CA GLU A 331 4.73 -3.44 22.20
C GLU A 331 5.17 -3.21 23.64
N GLU A 332 5.78 -4.23 24.27
CA GLU A 332 6.26 -4.10 25.63
C GLU A 332 7.44 -3.10 25.78
N LYS A 333 8.35 -3.08 24.80
CA LYS A 333 9.50 -2.15 24.78
C LYS A 333 9.01 -0.70 24.69
N PHE A 334 8.11 -0.42 23.73
CA PHE A 334 7.51 0.90 23.57
C PHE A 334 6.68 1.30 24.79
N LYS A 335 5.90 0.38 25.36
CA LYS A 335 5.12 0.65 26.56
C LYS A 335 5.99 1.08 27.73
N LYS A 336 7.04 0.32 28.04
CA LYS A 336 7.99 0.66 29.11
C LYS A 336 8.68 2.01 28.88
N PHE A 337 8.98 2.34 27.64
CA PHE A 337 9.60 3.63 27.29
C PHE A 337 8.59 4.77 27.42
N CYS A 338 7.42 4.64 26.82
CA CYS A 338 6.38 5.65 26.77
C CYS A 338 5.85 5.96 28.19
N ASP A 339 5.63 4.94 29.03
CA ASP A 339 5.20 5.12 30.42
C ASP A 339 6.22 5.95 31.23
N ARG A 340 7.53 5.76 30.99
CA ARG A 340 8.58 6.54 31.67
C ARG A 340 8.73 7.97 31.13
N ALA A 341 8.38 8.18 29.88
CA ALA A 341 8.52 9.47 29.21
C ALA A 341 7.23 10.30 29.23
N ASP A 342 6.15 9.79 29.84
CA ASP A 342 4.81 10.38 29.86
C ASP A 342 4.25 10.60 28.44
N ILE A 343 4.55 9.66 27.54
CA ILE A 343 4.08 9.64 26.16
C ILE A 343 2.98 8.59 26.03
N LYS A 344 1.89 8.90 25.33
CA LYS A 344 0.88 7.89 25.02
C LYS A 344 1.41 6.90 23.98
N LEU A 345 1.05 5.63 24.11
CA LEU A 345 1.29 4.61 23.10
C LEU A 345 -0.03 4.18 22.45
N LEU A 346 -0.08 4.21 21.13
CA LEU A 346 -1.16 3.64 20.35
C LEU A 346 -0.57 2.58 19.40
N TYR A 347 -0.70 1.32 19.77
CA TYR A 347 -0.36 0.18 18.90
C TYR A 347 -1.65 -0.32 18.26
N PHE A 348 -1.82 -0.10 16.96
CA PHE A 348 -3.03 -0.49 16.25
C PHE A 348 -3.19 -2.01 16.18
N ASN A 349 -4.41 -2.50 16.32
CA ASN A 349 -4.72 -3.92 16.17
C ASN A 349 -4.60 -4.39 14.71
N LYS A 350 -4.64 -5.71 14.51
CA LYS A 350 -4.44 -6.35 13.21
C LYS A 350 -5.47 -5.90 12.17
N GLU A 351 -6.71 -5.70 12.57
CA GLU A 351 -7.81 -5.35 11.66
C GLU A 351 -7.71 -3.93 11.12
N ASP A 352 -7.09 -3.04 11.89
CA ASP A 352 -7.01 -1.62 11.55
C ASP A 352 -5.65 -1.23 10.94
N CYS A 353 -4.54 -1.86 11.37
CA CYS A 353 -3.19 -1.36 11.12
C CYS A 353 -2.74 -1.37 9.65
N VAL A 354 -3.30 -2.22 8.80
CA VAL A 354 -2.84 -2.42 7.41
C VAL A 354 -3.35 -1.31 6.50
N THR A 355 -4.59 -0.89 6.67
CA THR A 355 -5.29 0.00 5.73
C THR A 355 -5.20 1.49 6.08
N LEU A 356 -4.50 1.87 7.16
CA LEU A 356 -4.45 3.28 7.63
C LEU A 356 -3.87 4.24 6.60
N GLU A 357 -2.84 3.83 5.86
CA GLU A 357 -2.22 4.65 4.82
C GLU A 357 -3.21 4.89 3.67
N ALA A 358 -3.85 3.84 3.16
CA ALA A 358 -4.85 3.94 2.10
C ALA A 358 -6.06 4.80 2.52
N LEU A 359 -6.55 4.63 3.76
CA LEU A 359 -7.63 5.44 4.32
C LEU A 359 -7.23 6.92 4.44
N GLY A 360 -6.00 7.20 4.89
CA GLY A 360 -5.47 8.56 4.94
C GLY A 360 -5.38 9.21 3.56
N LEU A 361 -4.93 8.47 2.55
CA LEU A 361 -4.91 8.92 1.15
C LEU A 361 -6.33 9.16 0.59
N ASN A 362 -7.29 8.33 0.98
CA ASN A 362 -8.69 8.55 0.61
C ASN A 362 -9.26 9.82 1.26
N VAL A 363 -8.95 10.08 2.52
CA VAL A 363 -9.30 11.35 3.19
C VAL A 363 -8.66 12.53 2.47
N LEU A 364 -7.38 12.41 2.12
CA LEU A 364 -6.63 13.46 1.43
C LEU A 364 -7.25 13.81 0.07
N VAL A 365 -7.53 12.84 -0.81
CA VAL A 365 -8.10 13.09 -2.15
C VAL A 365 -9.49 13.73 -2.08
N ASN A 366 -10.20 13.56 -0.96
CA ASN A 366 -11.49 14.18 -0.70
C ASN A 366 -11.40 15.56 -0.03
N SER A 367 -10.23 15.97 0.45
CA SER A 367 -10.00 17.15 1.29
C SER A 367 -10.11 18.47 0.52
N LYS A 368 -10.25 19.56 1.30
CA LYS A 368 -10.15 20.94 0.76
C LYS A 368 -8.75 21.26 0.26
N LEU A 369 -7.71 20.72 0.91
CA LEU A 369 -6.32 20.88 0.53
C LEU A 369 -6.07 20.33 -0.88
N PHE A 370 -6.50 19.09 -1.15
CA PHE A 370 -6.36 18.48 -2.47
C PHE A 370 -7.03 19.33 -3.57
N LYS A 371 -8.26 19.80 -3.30
CA LYS A 371 -9.01 20.64 -4.26
C LYS A 371 -8.30 21.96 -4.55
N ALA A 372 -7.73 22.61 -3.53
CA ALA A 372 -6.98 23.84 -3.68
C ALA A 372 -5.72 23.64 -4.51
N LEU A 373 -4.94 22.60 -4.23
CA LEU A 373 -3.72 22.27 -4.99
C LEU A 373 -4.02 21.85 -6.42
N LYS A 374 -5.08 21.09 -6.66
CA LYS A 374 -5.54 20.77 -8.02
C LYS A 374 -5.85 22.03 -8.81
N LYS A 375 -6.58 22.99 -8.20
CA LYS A 375 -6.92 24.26 -8.86
C LYS A 375 -5.67 25.06 -9.24
N ASN A 376 -4.71 25.21 -8.31
CA ASN A 376 -3.46 25.90 -8.59
C ASN A 376 -2.67 25.24 -9.73
N ASN A 377 -2.59 23.91 -9.76
CA ASN A 377 -1.92 23.17 -10.84
C ASN A 377 -2.59 23.35 -12.21
N MET A 378 -3.91 23.55 -12.23
CA MET A 378 -4.64 23.82 -13.47
C MET A 378 -4.47 25.26 -13.98
N GLU A 379 -4.21 26.22 -13.10
CA GLU A 379 -3.97 27.62 -13.45
C GLU A 379 -2.52 27.86 -13.95
N GLU A 380 -1.57 26.96 -13.60
CA GLU A 380 -0.17 27.00 -14.04
C GLU A 380 0.08 26.32 -15.41
N LYS A 381 -0.88 25.54 -15.90
CA LYS A 381 -0.84 24.87 -17.21
C LYS A 381 -1.53 25.71 -18.28
#